data_9706efb95fb47969618b6d13a30e478c
#
_entry.id   9706efb95fb47969618b6d13a30e478c
#
_cell.length_a   1.000
_cell.length_b   1.000
_cell.length_c   1.000
_cell.angle_alpha   90.00
_cell.angle_beta   90.00
_cell.angle_gamma   90.00
#
_symmetry.space_group_name_H-M   'P 1'
#
loop_
_entity.id
_entity.type
_entity.pdbx_description
1 polymer ?
#
loop_
_entity_poly.entity_id
_entity_poly.type
_entity_poly.pdbx_seq_one_letter_code
_entity_poly.pdbx_strand_id
1 'polypeptide(L)'
;MQESQAAIAGSANTRLIGQGSSGLLVLVASALFWSWFDSGVFRPTFLAPFTSSTWMFLPYLITALAAGGIVLLVACLRSKHQLGTDSPQPAPDFNRQRWIYAAVTAFVGAIASLSGAALGLLPLVLLGAAGTGASCGFFQLAWGSIYARAGSGFAGRTVALSIALGVLVDAVVMGLGAWFAAAFTTALPLISCGLVLFLMRENALPQASPQKQTDPQAHEAIFGSHRTLGGLPLSLLVAFGLFGLSFGYCQQNAVFLPAGLADYSSDALIAARGLTSLVIYVLLTFLPLKSYAVFKVGTLVGIAGFVAAPLLGLINTQGIAQSIIIAIGYTTFDIATWALMAELVVATRSQPARLIGSGRFTIHAAEALSIVACNALAAFPGTSDALNSTFGYGCVIAEMLLLADNSALWLLIRADNQLGSSAVETTGPSRPDTERGSTISETASAYGLTERESEVLALLAAGHGRARVAQALGISENTLGTHIQQLYRKLGVHSRQELLDKLNE
;
A
#
# COMPACT_ATOMS: atom_id res chain seq x y z
N MET A 1 23.36 -30.58 -3.56
CA MET A 1 23.39 -29.15 -3.22
C MET A 1 22.45 -28.32 -4.09
N GLN A 2 22.36 -28.49 -5.40
CA GLN A 2 21.41 -27.76 -6.24
C GLN A 2 19.93 -28.11 -5.98
N GLU A 3 19.63 -29.36 -5.70
CA GLU A 3 18.24 -29.79 -5.34
C GLU A 3 17.77 -29.24 -3.97
N SER A 4 18.67 -29.07 -3.00
CA SER A 4 18.34 -28.49 -1.69
C SER A 4 18.07 -26.97 -1.79
N GLN A 5 18.80 -26.25 -2.65
CA GLN A 5 18.54 -24.82 -2.90
C GLN A 5 17.25 -24.60 -3.70
N ALA A 6 16.93 -25.50 -4.64
CA ALA A 6 15.64 -25.46 -5.34
C ALA A 6 14.46 -25.78 -4.41
N ALA A 7 14.63 -26.68 -3.46
CA ALA A 7 13.60 -27.00 -2.45
C ALA A 7 13.37 -25.86 -1.46
N ILE A 8 14.42 -25.14 -1.04
CA ILE A 8 14.32 -23.97 -0.14
C ILE A 8 13.73 -22.77 -0.88
N ALA A 9 14.14 -22.51 -2.12
CA ALA A 9 13.54 -21.48 -2.96
C ALA A 9 12.08 -21.82 -3.32
N GLY A 10 11.76 -23.08 -3.58
CA GLY A 10 10.40 -23.57 -3.82
C GLY A 10 9.50 -23.46 -2.59
N SER A 11 9.99 -23.70 -1.37
CA SER A 11 9.19 -23.66 -0.15
C SER A 11 8.88 -22.23 0.33
N ALA A 12 9.75 -21.26 0.04
CA ALA A 12 9.53 -19.85 0.37
C ALA A 12 8.60 -19.15 -0.64
N ASN A 13 8.63 -19.57 -1.91
CA ASN A 13 7.86 -18.94 -2.98
C ASN A 13 6.46 -19.52 -3.20
N THR A 14 6.13 -20.69 -2.69
CA THR A 14 4.84 -21.37 -2.94
C THR A 14 3.79 -21.22 -1.85
N ARG A 15 4.01 -20.43 -0.81
CA ARG A 15 2.92 -20.00 0.09
C ARG A 15 2.10 -18.87 -0.52
N LEU A 16 1.61 -19.13 -1.72
CA LEU A 16 0.82 -18.29 -2.59
C LEU A 16 -0.61 -18.27 -2.14
N ILE A 17 -1.20 -17.89 -1.26
CA ILE A 17 -2.56 -18.04 -0.72
C ILE A 17 -2.48 -19.14 0.34
N GLY A 18 -2.62 -18.78 1.59
CA GLY A 18 -2.52 -19.65 2.74
C GLY A 18 -3.08 -21.06 2.45
N GLN A 19 -2.34 -22.07 2.81
CA GLN A 19 -2.67 -23.47 2.53
C GLN A 19 -4.13 -23.74 2.90
N GLY A 20 -5.02 -23.85 1.90
CA GLY A 20 -6.40 -24.24 2.07
C GLY A 20 -7.45 -23.22 1.64
N SER A 21 -8.71 -23.59 1.79
CA SER A 21 -9.91 -22.82 1.46
C SER A 21 -9.97 -21.41 2.08
N SER A 22 -9.30 -21.20 3.22
CA SER A 22 -9.29 -19.92 3.94
C SER A 22 -8.61 -18.79 3.18
N GLY A 23 -7.49 -19.06 2.51
CA GLY A 23 -6.77 -18.04 1.74
C GLY A 23 -7.56 -17.59 0.52
N LEU A 24 -8.28 -18.50 -0.12
CA LEU A 24 -9.18 -18.17 -1.23
C LEU A 24 -10.35 -17.29 -0.73
N LEU A 25 -10.91 -17.58 0.44
CA LEU A 25 -11.99 -16.77 0.99
C LEU A 25 -11.53 -15.35 1.38
N VAL A 26 -10.31 -15.19 1.91
CA VAL A 26 -9.72 -13.87 2.15
C VAL A 26 -9.58 -13.09 0.84
N LEU A 27 -9.11 -13.74 -0.22
CA LEU A 27 -8.97 -13.14 -1.53
C LEU A 27 -10.33 -12.71 -2.12
N VAL A 28 -11.34 -13.59 -2.04
CA VAL A 28 -12.70 -13.28 -2.52
C VAL A 28 -13.31 -12.13 -1.73
N ALA A 29 -13.22 -12.14 -0.39
CA ALA A 29 -13.74 -11.06 0.44
C ALA A 29 -13.05 -9.72 0.13
N SER A 30 -11.74 -9.75 -0.12
CA SER A 30 -10.97 -8.58 -0.55
C SER A 30 -11.36 -8.11 -1.95
N ALA A 31 -11.58 -9.02 -2.90
CA ALA A 31 -12.02 -8.68 -4.25
C ALA A 31 -13.42 -8.01 -4.25
N LEU A 32 -14.33 -8.50 -3.43
CA LEU A 32 -15.66 -7.86 -3.26
C LEU A 32 -15.57 -6.48 -2.61
N PHE A 33 -14.62 -6.27 -1.69
CA PHE A 33 -14.32 -4.94 -1.17
C PHE A 33 -13.81 -4.01 -2.28
N TRP A 34 -12.89 -4.47 -3.13
CA TRP A 34 -12.34 -3.65 -4.22
C TRP A 34 -13.38 -3.34 -5.29
N SER A 35 -14.24 -4.32 -5.65
CA SER A 35 -15.38 -4.08 -6.54
C SER A 35 -16.33 -3.01 -5.97
N TRP A 36 -16.68 -3.12 -4.68
CA TRP A 36 -17.48 -2.09 -4.02
C TRP A 36 -16.78 -0.72 -3.96
N PHE A 37 -15.49 -0.71 -3.67
CA PHE A 37 -14.70 0.53 -3.62
C PHE A 37 -14.72 1.24 -4.98
N ASP A 38 -14.48 0.49 -6.05
CA ASP A 38 -14.44 1.04 -7.40
C ASP A 38 -15.82 1.50 -7.89
N SER A 39 -16.87 0.71 -7.73
CA SER A 39 -18.21 0.96 -8.29
C SER A 39 -19.17 1.71 -7.34
N GLY A 40 -18.91 1.69 -6.04
CA GLY A 40 -19.77 2.30 -5.03
C GLY A 40 -19.23 3.61 -4.46
N VAL A 41 -17.91 3.76 -4.35
CA VAL A 41 -17.28 4.96 -3.76
C VAL A 41 -16.62 5.81 -4.83
N PHE A 42 -15.77 5.19 -5.62
CA PHE A 42 -14.85 5.88 -6.52
C PHE A 42 -15.50 6.33 -7.83
N ARG A 43 -16.35 5.50 -8.37
CA ARG A 43 -17.20 5.76 -9.52
C ARG A 43 -18.60 5.30 -9.18
N PRO A 44 -19.46 6.16 -8.64
CA PRO A 44 -20.76 5.74 -8.15
C PRO A 44 -21.71 5.33 -9.30
N THR A 45 -21.28 4.32 -10.09
CA THR A 45 -22.02 3.79 -11.22
C THR A 45 -23.35 3.18 -10.81
N PHE A 46 -23.48 2.78 -9.56
CA PHE A 46 -24.74 2.29 -9.00
C PHE A 46 -25.87 3.34 -8.99
N LEU A 47 -25.53 4.64 -9.11
CA LEU A 47 -26.51 5.72 -9.23
C LEU A 47 -27.03 5.88 -10.68
N ALA A 48 -26.37 5.30 -11.67
CA ALA A 48 -26.68 5.48 -13.08
C ALA A 48 -28.13 5.18 -13.48
N PRO A 49 -28.85 4.18 -12.89
CA PRO A 49 -30.26 3.94 -13.20
C PRO A 49 -31.20 5.12 -12.86
N PHE A 50 -30.77 5.99 -11.93
CA PHE A 50 -31.62 7.05 -11.39
C PHE A 50 -31.21 8.45 -11.86
N THR A 51 -29.97 8.62 -12.29
CA THR A 51 -29.48 9.92 -12.73
C THR A 51 -28.36 9.78 -13.75
N SER A 52 -28.47 10.52 -14.85
CA SER A 52 -27.37 10.75 -15.78
C SER A 52 -26.63 12.07 -15.52
N SER A 53 -27.06 12.78 -14.46
CA SER A 53 -26.61 14.13 -14.16
C SER A 53 -25.29 14.15 -13.40
N THR A 54 -24.25 14.67 -14.01
CA THR A 54 -22.92 14.84 -13.40
C THR A 54 -22.94 15.70 -12.13
N TRP A 55 -23.95 16.59 -11.97
CA TRP A 55 -24.09 17.44 -10.79
C TRP A 55 -24.34 16.69 -9.48
N MET A 56 -24.79 15.43 -9.52
CA MET A 56 -24.92 14.58 -8.33
C MET A 56 -23.67 13.76 -8.06
N PHE A 57 -22.98 13.30 -9.10
CA PHE A 57 -21.81 12.41 -8.94
C PHE A 57 -20.64 13.11 -8.25
N LEU A 58 -20.37 14.33 -8.64
CA LEU A 58 -19.23 15.07 -8.10
C LEU A 58 -19.37 15.41 -6.62
N PRO A 59 -20.49 16.02 -6.15
CA PRO A 59 -20.71 16.22 -4.73
C PRO A 59 -20.74 14.91 -3.93
N TYR A 60 -21.28 13.82 -4.51
CA TYR A 60 -21.20 12.49 -3.91
C TYR A 60 -19.75 12.07 -3.65
N LEU A 61 -18.92 12.10 -4.69
CA LEU A 61 -17.51 11.68 -4.62
C LEU A 61 -16.73 12.50 -3.59
N ILE A 62 -16.82 13.84 -3.65
CA ILE A 62 -16.16 14.73 -2.70
C ILE A 62 -16.59 14.42 -1.27
N THR A 63 -17.90 14.22 -1.03
CA THR A 63 -18.44 13.93 0.30
C THR A 63 -17.96 12.58 0.80
N ALA A 64 -17.95 11.54 -0.05
CA ALA A 64 -17.48 10.21 0.31
C ALA A 64 -15.98 10.20 0.64
N LEU A 65 -15.15 10.87 -0.17
CA LEU A 65 -13.72 11.01 0.09
C LEU A 65 -13.44 11.78 1.39
N ALA A 66 -14.15 12.88 1.63
CA ALA A 66 -14.01 13.66 2.84
C ALA A 66 -14.40 12.86 4.09
N ALA A 67 -15.54 12.17 4.07
CA ALA A 67 -16.01 11.36 5.19
C ALA A 67 -15.06 10.17 5.48
N GLY A 68 -14.59 9.49 4.44
CA GLY A 68 -13.58 8.42 4.56
C GLY A 68 -12.26 8.96 5.12
N GLY A 69 -11.79 10.09 4.61
CA GLY A 69 -10.61 10.78 5.10
C GLY A 69 -10.70 11.13 6.58
N ILE A 70 -11.85 11.66 7.03
CA ILE A 70 -12.08 11.98 8.46
C ILE A 70 -11.95 10.72 9.33
N VAL A 71 -12.53 9.61 8.93
CA VAL A 71 -12.41 8.33 9.68
C VAL A 71 -10.95 7.90 9.78
N LEU A 72 -10.20 7.96 8.69
CA LEU A 72 -8.78 7.63 8.62
C LEU A 72 -7.94 8.55 9.53
N LEU A 73 -8.20 9.86 9.50
CA LEU A 73 -7.53 10.85 10.35
C LEU A 73 -7.84 10.61 11.84
N VAL A 74 -9.10 10.39 12.19
CA VAL A 74 -9.51 10.11 13.57
C VAL A 74 -8.84 8.83 14.08
N ALA A 75 -8.77 7.79 13.27
CA ALA A 75 -8.08 6.56 13.64
C ALA A 75 -6.58 6.78 13.87
N CYS A 76 -5.92 7.54 12.96
CA CYS A 76 -4.52 7.92 13.11
C CYS A 76 -4.26 8.72 14.39
N LEU A 77 -5.11 9.72 14.71
CA LEU A 77 -4.95 10.56 15.90
C LEU A 77 -5.19 9.79 17.20
N ARG A 78 -6.21 8.92 17.24
CA ARG A 78 -6.49 8.07 18.41
C ARG A 78 -5.36 7.08 18.69
N SER A 79 -4.72 6.54 17.68
CA SER A 79 -3.59 5.62 17.85
C SER A 79 -2.36 6.25 18.52
N LYS A 80 -2.20 7.59 18.48
CA LYS A 80 -1.15 8.30 19.21
C LYS A 80 -1.34 8.29 20.73
N HIS A 81 -2.60 8.35 21.19
CA HIS A 81 -2.91 8.39 22.62
C HIS A 81 -2.73 7.03 23.33
N GLN A 82 -2.75 5.92 22.59
CA GLN A 82 -2.64 4.58 23.17
C GLN A 82 -1.19 4.12 23.46
N LEU A 83 -0.19 4.88 23.02
CA LEU A 83 1.23 4.59 23.28
C LEU A 83 1.66 4.66 24.76
N GLY A 84 0.77 5.12 25.66
CA GLY A 84 1.05 5.29 27.09
C GLY A 84 0.36 4.27 28.01
N THR A 85 -0.39 3.31 27.49
CA THR A 85 -1.09 2.32 28.33
C THR A 85 -0.52 0.93 28.10
N ASP A 86 0.05 0.35 29.17
CA ASP A 86 0.68 -0.99 29.21
C ASP A 86 -0.28 -2.17 29.01
N SER A 87 -1.53 -1.95 28.66
CA SER A 87 -2.49 -3.04 28.45
C SER A 87 -2.47 -3.51 26.98
N PRO A 88 -2.27 -4.82 26.72
CA PRO A 88 -2.41 -5.40 25.40
C PRO A 88 -3.89 -5.40 25.00
N GLN A 89 -4.37 -4.25 24.49
CA GLN A 89 -5.72 -4.23 23.92
C GLN A 89 -5.71 -4.95 22.57
N PRO A 90 -6.70 -5.83 22.31
CA PRO A 90 -6.84 -6.44 21.00
C PRO A 90 -6.95 -5.35 19.94
N ALA A 91 -6.24 -5.51 18.82
CA ALA A 91 -6.25 -4.54 17.75
C ALA A 91 -7.70 -4.16 17.41
N PRO A 92 -8.06 -2.86 17.45
CA PRO A 92 -9.43 -2.38 17.33
C PRO A 92 -10.12 -2.81 16.03
N ASP A 93 -9.32 -3.18 15.03
CA ASP A 93 -9.75 -3.50 13.67
C ASP A 93 -10.43 -4.86 13.52
N PHE A 94 -10.34 -5.73 14.55
CA PHE A 94 -10.95 -7.09 14.56
C PHE A 94 -12.20 -7.20 15.43
N ASN A 95 -12.79 -6.08 15.82
CA ASN A 95 -14.07 -6.09 16.52
C ASN A 95 -15.20 -6.39 15.51
N ARG A 96 -15.85 -7.56 15.66
CA ARG A 96 -16.99 -8.01 14.81
C ARG A 96 -18.11 -6.96 14.71
N GLN A 97 -18.40 -6.27 15.79
CA GLN A 97 -19.45 -5.23 15.81
C GLN A 97 -19.08 -4.06 14.89
N ARG A 98 -17.82 -3.63 14.86
CA ARG A 98 -17.37 -2.53 13.97
C ARG A 98 -17.50 -2.90 12.51
N TRP A 99 -17.18 -4.14 12.14
CA TRP A 99 -17.38 -4.64 10.78
C TRP A 99 -18.85 -4.61 10.38
N ILE A 100 -19.74 -5.07 11.27
CA ILE A 100 -21.20 -5.05 11.05
C ILE A 100 -21.69 -3.61 10.91
N TYR A 101 -21.29 -2.70 11.82
CA TYR A 101 -21.71 -1.30 11.75
C TYR A 101 -21.24 -0.62 10.47
N ALA A 102 -20.00 -0.84 10.05
CA ALA A 102 -19.50 -0.30 8.80
C ALA A 102 -20.27 -0.84 7.59
N ALA A 103 -20.51 -2.15 7.53
CA ALA A 103 -21.24 -2.75 6.41
C ALA A 103 -22.70 -2.26 6.33
N VAL A 104 -23.37 -2.18 7.48
CA VAL A 104 -24.75 -1.66 7.56
C VAL A 104 -24.78 -0.17 7.19
N THR A 105 -23.83 0.63 7.67
CA THR A 105 -23.74 2.06 7.33
C THR A 105 -23.50 2.25 5.84
N ALA A 106 -22.63 1.44 5.22
CA ALA A 106 -22.41 1.46 3.77
C ALA A 106 -23.68 1.12 2.99
N PHE A 107 -24.37 0.06 3.41
CA PHE A 107 -25.62 -0.40 2.78
C PHE A 107 -26.74 0.65 2.89
N VAL A 108 -26.98 1.17 4.09
CA VAL A 108 -27.98 2.23 4.33
C VAL A 108 -27.59 3.52 3.60
N GLY A 109 -26.32 3.85 3.59
CA GLY A 109 -25.79 5.00 2.84
C GLY A 109 -26.03 4.87 1.32
N ALA A 110 -25.79 3.70 0.75
CA ALA A 110 -26.08 3.45 -0.65
C ALA A 110 -27.60 3.57 -0.95
N ILE A 111 -28.47 3.00 -0.11
CA ILE A 111 -29.92 3.14 -0.26
C ILE A 111 -30.36 4.61 -0.17
N ALA A 112 -29.81 5.38 0.79
CA ALA A 112 -30.11 6.80 0.90
C ALA A 112 -29.69 7.57 -0.35
N SER A 113 -28.50 7.28 -0.90
CA SER A 113 -28.03 7.89 -2.13
C SER A 113 -28.90 7.53 -3.34
N LEU A 114 -29.29 6.27 -3.48
CA LEU A 114 -30.20 5.80 -4.54
C LEU A 114 -31.57 6.49 -4.43
N SER A 115 -32.14 6.55 -3.22
CA SER A 115 -33.42 7.23 -2.96
C SER A 115 -33.30 8.72 -3.25
N GLY A 116 -32.20 9.36 -2.84
CA GLY A 116 -31.94 10.77 -3.11
C GLY A 116 -31.83 11.05 -4.61
N ALA A 117 -31.13 10.20 -5.35
CA ALA A 117 -31.02 10.31 -6.80
C ALA A 117 -32.36 10.13 -7.51
N ALA A 118 -33.16 9.14 -7.10
CA ALA A 118 -34.50 8.89 -7.64
C ALA A 118 -35.49 10.03 -7.38
N LEU A 119 -35.37 10.69 -6.22
CA LEU A 119 -36.22 11.81 -5.83
C LEU A 119 -35.67 13.19 -6.25
N GLY A 120 -34.49 13.28 -6.83
CA GLY A 120 -33.82 14.55 -7.13
C GLY A 120 -33.34 15.32 -5.90
N LEU A 121 -33.18 14.65 -4.74
CA LEU A 121 -32.84 15.25 -3.45
C LEU A 121 -31.33 15.16 -3.15
N LEU A 122 -30.55 16.15 -3.56
CA LEU A 122 -29.10 16.21 -3.33
C LEU A 122 -28.72 16.03 -1.84
N PRO A 123 -29.38 16.65 -0.84
CA PRO A 123 -29.03 16.45 0.57
C PRO A 123 -29.07 14.97 1.00
N LEU A 124 -30.02 14.19 0.48
CA LEU A 124 -30.14 12.78 0.78
C LEU A 124 -29.01 11.96 0.11
N VAL A 125 -28.64 12.33 -1.12
CA VAL A 125 -27.47 11.77 -1.80
C VAL A 125 -26.20 12.01 -0.99
N LEU A 126 -25.98 13.24 -0.49
CA LEU A 126 -24.81 13.60 0.29
C LEU A 126 -24.77 12.90 1.66
N LEU A 127 -25.93 12.76 2.33
CA LEU A 127 -26.01 11.99 3.57
C LEU A 127 -25.60 10.53 3.35
N GLY A 128 -26.10 9.93 2.28
CA GLY A 128 -25.73 8.58 1.88
C GLY A 128 -24.25 8.46 1.52
N ALA A 129 -23.70 9.43 0.77
CA ALA A 129 -22.29 9.50 0.43
C ALA A 129 -21.39 9.58 1.68
N ALA A 130 -21.79 10.36 2.69
CA ALA A 130 -21.07 10.47 3.94
C ALA A 130 -21.01 9.11 4.68
N GLY A 131 -22.13 8.39 4.74
CA GLY A 131 -22.18 7.04 5.33
C GLY A 131 -21.32 6.04 4.58
N THR A 132 -21.42 6.01 3.26
CA THR A 132 -20.62 5.14 2.38
C THR A 132 -19.13 5.45 2.51
N GLY A 133 -18.76 6.73 2.49
CA GLY A 133 -17.37 7.16 2.64
C GLY A 133 -16.78 6.84 4.01
N ALA A 134 -17.52 7.09 5.09
CA ALA A 134 -17.09 6.74 6.45
C ALA A 134 -16.83 5.22 6.57
N SER A 135 -17.70 4.40 6.00
CA SER A 135 -17.53 2.96 5.95
C SER A 135 -16.31 2.55 5.13
N CYS A 136 -16.07 3.23 4.01
CA CYS A 136 -14.88 3.02 3.17
C CYS A 136 -13.59 3.27 3.96
N GLY A 137 -13.51 4.38 4.70
CA GLY A 137 -12.37 4.67 5.57
C GLY A 137 -12.11 3.57 6.59
N PHE A 138 -13.16 3.04 7.23
CA PHE A 138 -13.03 1.90 8.13
C PHE A 138 -12.53 0.64 7.41
N PHE A 139 -13.13 0.26 6.28
CA PHE A 139 -12.73 -0.93 5.54
C PHE A 139 -11.28 -0.85 5.04
N GLN A 140 -10.82 0.34 4.63
CA GLN A 140 -9.42 0.53 4.26
C GLN A 140 -8.46 0.26 5.42
N LEU A 141 -8.77 0.73 6.63
CA LEU A 141 -7.98 0.42 7.82
C LEU A 141 -7.99 -1.07 8.14
N ALA A 142 -9.16 -1.68 8.08
CA ALA A 142 -9.34 -3.08 8.42
C ALA A 142 -8.64 -4.02 7.43
N TRP A 143 -8.80 -3.80 6.12
CA TRP A 143 -8.11 -4.56 5.10
C TRP A 143 -6.59 -4.32 5.12
N GLY A 144 -6.15 -3.07 5.29
CA GLY A 144 -4.74 -2.76 5.45
C GLY A 144 -4.10 -3.48 6.64
N SER A 145 -4.85 -3.61 7.75
CA SER A 145 -4.41 -4.40 8.92
C SER A 145 -4.30 -5.89 8.59
N ILE A 146 -5.24 -6.44 7.81
CA ILE A 146 -5.20 -7.85 7.35
C ILE A 146 -3.99 -8.07 6.44
N TYR A 147 -3.75 -7.18 5.48
CA TYR A 147 -2.61 -7.27 4.58
C TYR A 147 -1.27 -7.20 5.32
N ALA A 148 -1.13 -6.28 6.28
CA ALA A 148 0.08 -6.15 7.07
C ALA A 148 0.37 -7.41 7.91
N ARG A 149 -0.66 -8.06 8.48
CA ARG A 149 -0.50 -9.29 9.28
C ARG A 149 -0.08 -10.49 8.46
N ALA A 150 -0.44 -10.54 7.20
CA ALA A 150 -0.11 -11.66 6.33
C ALA A 150 1.37 -11.72 5.91
N GLY A 151 2.15 -10.71 6.25
CA GLY A 151 3.61 -10.67 6.07
C GLY A 151 4.06 -9.92 4.81
N SER A 152 5.38 -9.73 4.73
CA SER A 152 6.02 -9.03 3.61
C SER A 152 5.79 -9.74 2.28
N GLY A 153 5.57 -8.96 1.23
CA GLY A 153 5.30 -9.46 -0.12
C GLY A 153 3.91 -10.06 -0.34
N PHE A 154 3.16 -10.36 0.72
CA PHE A 154 1.77 -10.83 0.62
C PHE A 154 0.83 -9.69 0.23
N ALA A 155 1.00 -8.52 0.82
CA ALA A 155 0.13 -7.38 0.58
C ALA A 155 0.06 -7.00 -0.90
N GLY A 156 1.20 -6.79 -1.56
CA GLY A 156 1.24 -6.41 -2.97
C GLY A 156 0.56 -7.42 -3.88
N ARG A 157 0.83 -8.72 -3.70
CA ARG A 157 0.21 -9.79 -4.49
C ARG A 157 -1.29 -9.90 -4.24
N THR A 158 -1.71 -9.86 -2.97
CA THR A 158 -3.12 -9.99 -2.62
C THR A 158 -3.93 -8.78 -3.10
N VAL A 159 -3.41 -7.56 -2.91
CA VAL A 159 -4.08 -6.35 -3.39
C VAL A 159 -4.19 -6.38 -4.92
N ALA A 160 -3.10 -6.69 -5.64
CA ALA A 160 -3.11 -6.76 -7.10
C ALA A 160 -4.14 -7.78 -7.62
N LEU A 161 -4.13 -9.00 -7.09
CA LEU A 161 -5.08 -10.03 -7.52
C LEU A 161 -6.52 -9.69 -7.10
N SER A 162 -6.72 -9.10 -5.91
CA SER A 162 -8.05 -8.69 -5.45
C SER A 162 -8.64 -7.58 -6.31
N ILE A 163 -7.84 -6.60 -6.76
CA ILE A 163 -8.30 -5.55 -7.69
C ILE A 163 -8.65 -6.19 -9.04
N ALA A 164 -7.81 -7.07 -9.57
CA ALA A 164 -8.09 -7.74 -10.84
C ALA A 164 -9.41 -8.54 -10.80
N LEU A 165 -9.64 -9.29 -9.73
CA LEU A 165 -10.88 -10.03 -9.52
C LEU A 165 -12.07 -9.09 -9.25
N GLY A 166 -11.88 -7.99 -8.52
CA GLY A 166 -12.89 -6.97 -8.29
C GLY A 166 -13.38 -6.36 -9.60
N VAL A 167 -12.45 -5.99 -10.48
CA VAL A 167 -12.76 -5.50 -11.82
C VAL A 167 -13.52 -6.53 -12.65
N LEU A 168 -13.15 -7.81 -12.56
CA LEU A 168 -13.89 -8.89 -13.25
C LEU A 168 -15.33 -9.00 -12.72
N VAL A 169 -15.50 -8.89 -11.39
CA VAL A 169 -16.85 -8.87 -10.78
C VAL A 169 -17.65 -7.68 -11.29
N ASP A 170 -17.05 -6.48 -11.33
CA ASP A 170 -17.72 -5.28 -11.86
C ASP A 170 -18.13 -5.46 -13.32
N ALA A 171 -17.25 -5.97 -14.16
CA ALA A 171 -17.55 -6.20 -15.59
C ALA A 171 -18.72 -7.18 -15.78
N VAL A 172 -18.75 -8.28 -15.01
CA VAL A 172 -19.85 -9.25 -15.06
C VAL A 172 -21.16 -8.62 -14.58
N VAL A 173 -21.11 -7.89 -13.47
CA VAL A 173 -22.28 -7.26 -12.85
C VAL A 173 -22.87 -6.18 -13.76
N MET A 174 -22.03 -5.35 -14.36
CA MET A 174 -22.45 -4.31 -15.32
C MET A 174 -23.08 -4.93 -16.57
N GLY A 175 -22.56 -6.07 -17.05
CA GLY A 175 -23.12 -6.81 -18.17
C GLY A 175 -24.53 -7.38 -17.92
N LEU A 176 -24.95 -7.53 -16.65
CA LEU A 176 -26.29 -7.97 -16.27
C LEU A 176 -27.32 -6.82 -16.24
N GLY A 177 -26.88 -5.61 -16.46
CA GLY A 177 -27.71 -4.41 -16.55
C GLY A 177 -27.64 -3.50 -15.33
N ALA A 178 -27.93 -2.21 -15.54
CA ALA A 178 -27.69 -1.14 -14.58
C ALA A 178 -28.47 -1.32 -13.25
N TRP A 179 -29.69 -1.84 -13.30
CA TRP A 179 -30.49 -2.10 -12.08
C TRP A 179 -29.90 -3.22 -11.22
N PHE A 180 -29.44 -4.28 -11.88
CA PHE A 180 -28.76 -5.38 -11.18
C PHE A 180 -27.45 -4.91 -10.60
N ALA A 181 -26.68 -4.12 -11.37
CA ALA A 181 -25.44 -3.53 -10.90
C ALA A 181 -25.65 -2.65 -9.65
N ALA A 182 -26.69 -1.79 -9.66
CA ALA A 182 -27.04 -0.96 -8.52
C ALA A 182 -27.39 -1.79 -7.26
N ALA A 183 -28.22 -2.80 -7.41
CA ALA A 183 -28.60 -3.67 -6.30
C ALA A 183 -27.40 -4.48 -5.76
N PHE A 184 -26.59 -5.04 -6.65
CA PHE A 184 -25.43 -5.85 -6.27
C PHE A 184 -24.35 -4.99 -5.59
N THR A 185 -24.00 -3.84 -6.17
CA THR A 185 -23.00 -2.91 -5.57
C THR A 185 -23.45 -2.46 -4.17
N THR A 186 -24.75 -2.20 -3.98
CA THR A 186 -25.30 -1.85 -2.67
C THR A 186 -25.14 -2.99 -1.65
N ALA A 187 -25.26 -4.25 -2.07
CA ALA A 187 -25.13 -5.43 -1.21
C ALA A 187 -23.68 -5.85 -0.94
N LEU A 188 -22.71 -5.45 -1.78
CA LEU A 188 -21.31 -5.88 -1.68
C LEU A 188 -20.67 -5.69 -0.29
N PRO A 189 -20.86 -4.56 0.43
CA PRO A 189 -20.29 -4.38 1.77
C PRO A 189 -20.79 -5.43 2.76
N LEU A 190 -22.07 -5.82 2.66
CA LEU A 190 -22.65 -6.85 3.52
C LEU A 190 -22.09 -8.24 3.20
N ILE A 191 -21.94 -8.56 1.92
CA ILE A 191 -21.39 -9.85 1.47
C ILE A 191 -19.93 -9.98 1.87
N SER A 192 -19.10 -8.96 1.59
CA SER A 192 -17.70 -8.93 2.00
C SER A 192 -17.55 -9.04 3.52
N CYS A 193 -18.34 -8.29 4.28
CA CYS A 193 -18.38 -8.35 5.74
C CYS A 193 -18.77 -9.76 6.23
N GLY A 194 -19.79 -10.38 5.65
CA GLY A 194 -20.23 -11.74 6.01
C GLY A 194 -19.10 -12.76 5.86
N LEU A 195 -18.33 -12.70 4.76
CA LEU A 195 -17.17 -13.54 4.55
C LEU A 195 -16.06 -13.29 5.58
N VAL A 196 -15.78 -12.03 5.91
CA VAL A 196 -14.78 -11.69 6.93
C VAL A 196 -15.22 -12.18 8.31
N LEU A 197 -16.49 -12.03 8.67
CA LEU A 197 -17.04 -12.53 9.94
C LEU A 197 -16.98 -14.08 10.02
N PHE A 198 -17.23 -14.76 8.91
CA PHE A 198 -17.04 -16.20 8.82
C PHE A 198 -15.55 -16.57 9.06
N LEU A 199 -14.62 -15.91 8.38
CA LEU A 199 -13.19 -16.13 8.57
C LEU A 199 -12.72 -15.83 10.00
N MET A 200 -13.29 -14.81 10.65
CA MET A 200 -13.04 -14.53 12.07
C MET A 200 -13.53 -15.65 12.98
N ARG A 201 -14.69 -16.24 12.67
CA ARG A 201 -15.25 -17.37 13.43
C ARG A 201 -14.36 -18.59 13.33
N GLU A 202 -13.85 -18.90 12.16
CA GLU A 202 -12.99 -20.06 11.90
C GLU A 202 -11.51 -19.83 12.30
N ASN A 203 -11.15 -18.66 12.89
CA ASN A 203 -9.78 -18.22 13.15
C ASN A 203 -8.87 -18.33 11.92
N ALA A 204 -9.43 -18.11 10.75
CA ALA A 204 -8.79 -18.31 9.46
C ALA A 204 -8.15 -17.03 8.89
N LEU A 205 -8.32 -15.88 9.57
CA LEU A 205 -7.63 -14.64 9.19
C LEU A 205 -6.14 -14.75 9.56
N PRO A 206 -5.26 -14.09 8.78
CA PRO A 206 -3.84 -14.00 9.11
C PRO A 206 -3.66 -13.50 10.55
N GLN A 207 -3.02 -14.33 11.37
CA GLN A 207 -2.70 -13.95 12.74
C GLN A 207 -1.40 -13.15 12.75
N ALA A 208 -1.38 -12.03 13.46
CA ALA A 208 -0.13 -11.35 13.72
C ALA A 208 0.78 -12.31 14.51
N SER A 209 2.01 -12.50 14.06
CA SER A 209 3.05 -13.01 14.97
C SER A 209 3.00 -12.16 16.24
N PRO A 210 3.19 -12.74 17.45
CA PRO A 210 3.13 -11.98 18.70
C PRO A 210 4.09 -10.80 18.60
N GLN A 211 3.54 -9.67 18.17
CA GLN A 211 4.29 -8.45 17.97
C GLN A 211 4.57 -7.88 19.36
N LYS A 212 5.83 -7.91 19.76
CA LYS A 212 6.29 -6.99 20.81
C LYS A 212 5.86 -5.57 20.43
N GLN A 213 5.46 -4.80 21.44
CA GLN A 213 5.09 -3.38 21.33
C GLN A 213 5.95 -2.63 20.30
N THR A 214 5.39 -1.54 19.74
CA THR A 214 6.10 -0.62 18.84
C THR A 214 7.55 -0.46 19.30
N ASP A 215 8.48 -0.89 18.47
CA ASP A 215 9.89 -0.83 18.78
C ASP A 215 10.43 0.54 18.33
N PRO A 216 10.72 1.46 19.27
CA PRO A 216 11.26 2.77 18.91
C PRO A 216 12.58 2.66 18.15
N GLN A 217 13.37 1.63 18.43
CA GLN A 217 14.66 1.41 17.76
C GLN A 217 14.47 0.97 16.31
N ALA A 218 13.48 0.10 16.02
CA ALA A 218 13.15 -0.28 14.64
C ALA A 218 12.60 0.92 13.86
N HIS A 219 11.79 1.76 14.50
CA HIS A 219 11.27 2.99 13.87
C HIS A 219 12.41 3.97 13.55
N GLU A 220 13.32 4.21 14.50
CA GLU A 220 14.48 5.08 14.31
C GLU A 220 15.47 4.52 13.28
N ALA A 221 15.68 3.20 13.26
CA ALA A 221 16.53 2.53 12.28
C ALA A 221 16.01 2.70 10.84
N ILE A 222 14.68 2.73 10.63
CA ILE A 222 14.07 2.88 9.32
C ILE A 222 13.99 4.35 8.92
N PHE A 223 13.44 5.20 9.79
CA PHE A 223 13.15 6.59 9.46
C PHE A 223 14.28 7.56 9.83
N GLY A 224 15.23 7.14 10.70
CA GLY A 224 16.31 7.99 11.17
C GLY A 224 15.81 9.27 11.84
N SER A 225 16.49 10.39 11.60
CA SER A 225 16.13 11.72 12.10
C SER A 225 15.03 12.43 11.30
N HIS A 226 14.38 11.76 10.32
CA HIS A 226 13.35 12.38 9.52
C HIS A 226 12.13 12.78 10.36
N ARG A 227 11.61 13.98 10.12
CA ARG A 227 10.36 14.42 10.74
C ARG A 227 9.22 13.52 10.28
N THR A 228 8.56 12.84 11.20
CA THR A 228 7.41 11.96 10.91
C THR A 228 6.11 12.62 11.35
N LEU A 229 5.09 12.52 10.50
CA LEU A 229 3.73 12.89 10.82
C LEU A 229 2.84 11.65 10.65
N GLY A 230 2.07 11.31 11.70
CA GLY A 230 1.26 10.09 11.64
C GLY A 230 2.06 8.79 11.48
N GLY A 231 3.36 8.80 11.83
CA GLY A 231 4.25 7.63 11.72
C GLY A 231 4.93 7.48 10.36
N LEU A 232 4.61 8.33 9.37
CA LEU A 232 5.26 8.35 8.06
C LEU A 232 6.15 9.59 7.93
N PRO A 233 7.28 9.51 7.20
CA PRO A 233 8.09 10.67 6.88
C PRO A 233 7.28 11.71 6.10
N LEU A 234 7.57 12.98 6.36
CA LEU A 234 6.87 14.09 5.71
C LEU A 234 7.03 14.03 4.17
N SER A 235 8.22 13.67 3.67
CA SER A 235 8.49 13.51 2.24
C SER A 235 7.56 12.47 1.59
N LEU A 236 7.33 11.35 2.26
CA LEU A 236 6.43 10.30 1.77
C LEU A 236 4.97 10.76 1.78
N LEU A 237 4.54 11.49 2.83
CA LEU A 237 3.20 12.07 2.88
C LEU A 237 2.99 13.13 1.78
N VAL A 238 4.01 13.94 1.49
CA VAL A 238 3.95 14.90 0.38
C VAL A 238 3.86 14.18 -0.96
N ALA A 239 4.60 13.08 -1.17
CA ALA A 239 4.48 12.25 -2.38
C ALA A 239 3.07 11.66 -2.51
N PHE A 240 2.49 11.12 -1.43
CA PHE A 240 1.11 10.63 -1.41
C PHE A 240 0.08 11.75 -1.68
N GLY A 241 0.33 12.95 -1.15
CA GLY A 241 -0.50 14.12 -1.42
C GLY A 241 -0.46 14.54 -2.88
N LEU A 242 0.73 14.61 -3.49
CA LEU A 242 0.89 14.94 -4.91
C LEU A 242 0.23 13.90 -5.82
N PHE A 243 0.37 12.62 -5.47
CA PHE A 243 -0.34 11.56 -6.15
C PHE A 243 -1.86 11.75 -6.07
N GLY A 244 -2.41 12.00 -4.86
CA GLY A 244 -3.83 12.28 -4.68
C GLY A 244 -4.31 13.48 -5.49
N LEU A 245 -3.52 14.58 -5.54
CA LEU A 245 -3.82 15.76 -6.36
C LEU A 245 -3.86 15.43 -7.85
N SER A 246 -2.85 14.71 -8.35
CA SER A 246 -2.77 14.28 -9.75
C SER A 246 -3.94 13.38 -10.12
N PHE A 247 -4.30 12.49 -9.22
CA PHE A 247 -5.40 11.56 -9.44
C PHE A 247 -6.77 12.25 -9.43
N GLY A 248 -7.03 13.16 -8.46
CA GLY A 248 -8.26 13.95 -8.43
C GLY A 248 -8.42 14.81 -9.69
N TYR A 249 -7.33 15.35 -10.24
CA TYR A 249 -7.32 16.02 -11.53
C TYR A 249 -7.78 15.08 -12.66
N CYS A 250 -7.27 13.87 -12.71
CA CYS A 250 -7.65 12.88 -13.74
C CYS A 250 -9.11 12.43 -13.61
N GLN A 251 -9.57 12.23 -12.38
CA GLN A 251 -10.97 11.91 -12.10
C GLN A 251 -11.92 12.97 -12.62
N GLN A 252 -11.58 14.23 -12.35
CA GLN A 252 -12.36 15.37 -12.82
C GLN A 252 -12.49 15.38 -14.35
N ASN A 253 -11.39 15.16 -15.05
CA ASN A 253 -11.38 15.19 -16.52
C ASN A 253 -12.09 13.96 -17.14
N ALA A 254 -12.05 12.81 -16.49
CA ALA A 254 -12.76 11.62 -16.94
C ALA A 254 -14.29 11.76 -16.82
N VAL A 255 -14.77 12.47 -15.80
CA VAL A 255 -16.21 12.72 -15.57
C VAL A 255 -16.81 13.70 -16.58
N PHE A 256 -15.99 14.62 -17.14
CA PHE A 256 -16.44 15.65 -18.09
C PHE A 256 -16.27 15.26 -19.56
N LEU A 257 -15.99 14.02 -19.88
CA LEU A 257 -16.00 13.58 -21.27
C LEU A 257 -17.41 13.71 -21.87
N PRO A 258 -17.53 14.11 -23.15
CA PRO A 258 -18.82 14.25 -23.80
C PRO A 258 -19.65 12.96 -23.70
N ALA A 259 -20.95 13.13 -23.48
CA ALA A 259 -21.88 12.00 -23.46
C ALA A 259 -21.73 11.13 -24.73
N GLY A 260 -21.51 9.83 -24.56
CA GLY A 260 -21.21 8.89 -25.66
C GLY A 260 -19.74 8.47 -25.74
N LEU A 261 -18.79 9.31 -25.30
CA LEU A 261 -17.38 8.92 -25.11
C LEU A 261 -17.12 8.47 -23.68
N ALA A 262 -17.91 8.96 -22.72
CA ALA A 262 -17.82 8.60 -21.31
C ALA A 262 -17.98 7.08 -21.07
N ASP A 263 -18.89 6.43 -21.80
CA ASP A 263 -19.17 4.99 -21.65
C ASP A 263 -17.96 4.14 -22.07
N TYR A 264 -17.43 4.38 -23.25
CA TYR A 264 -16.26 3.63 -23.76
C TYR A 264 -14.98 3.94 -23.00
N SER A 265 -14.77 5.18 -22.58
CA SER A 265 -13.59 5.53 -21.80
C SER A 265 -13.63 4.92 -20.40
N SER A 266 -14.81 4.85 -19.79
CA SER A 266 -15.00 4.21 -18.49
C SER A 266 -14.68 2.71 -18.54
N ASP A 267 -15.18 1.99 -19.52
CA ASP A 267 -14.92 0.55 -19.71
C ASP A 267 -13.44 0.28 -20.00
N ALA A 268 -12.81 1.10 -20.84
CA ALA A 268 -11.39 1.00 -21.15
C ALA A 268 -10.52 1.26 -19.91
N LEU A 269 -10.90 2.21 -19.06
CA LEU A 269 -10.22 2.48 -17.79
C LEU A 269 -10.32 1.31 -16.81
N ILE A 270 -11.51 0.70 -16.70
CA ILE A 270 -11.73 -0.47 -15.85
C ILE A 270 -10.90 -1.64 -16.36
N ALA A 271 -10.96 -1.91 -17.66
CA ALA A 271 -10.18 -2.99 -18.29
C ALA A 271 -8.67 -2.76 -18.10
N ALA A 272 -8.17 -1.54 -18.28
CA ALA A 272 -6.79 -1.19 -18.06
C ALA A 272 -6.37 -1.40 -16.59
N ARG A 273 -7.22 -1.01 -15.62
CA ARG A 273 -6.99 -1.25 -14.18
C ARG A 273 -6.90 -2.75 -13.87
N GLY A 274 -7.85 -3.55 -14.35
CA GLY A 274 -7.88 -4.99 -14.14
C GLY A 274 -6.69 -5.70 -14.75
N LEU A 275 -6.36 -5.39 -16.01
CA LEU A 275 -5.23 -5.98 -16.72
C LEU A 275 -3.89 -5.61 -16.07
N THR A 276 -3.71 -4.34 -15.71
CA THR A 276 -2.51 -3.86 -15.00
C THR A 276 -2.34 -4.59 -13.67
N SER A 277 -3.42 -4.73 -12.90
CA SER A 277 -3.39 -5.44 -11.63
C SER A 277 -3.02 -6.91 -11.80
N LEU A 278 -3.54 -7.57 -12.82
CA LEU A 278 -3.20 -8.95 -13.15
C LEU A 278 -1.72 -9.09 -13.56
N VAL A 279 -1.22 -8.18 -14.39
CA VAL A 279 0.20 -8.16 -14.79
C VAL A 279 1.10 -7.97 -13.57
N ILE A 280 0.78 -7.02 -12.68
CA ILE A 280 1.55 -6.80 -11.44
C ILE A 280 1.52 -8.05 -10.56
N TYR A 281 0.37 -8.71 -10.41
CA TYR A 281 0.26 -9.96 -9.67
C TYR A 281 1.19 -11.06 -10.24
N VAL A 282 1.18 -11.23 -11.56
CA VAL A 282 2.05 -12.20 -12.25
C VAL A 282 3.52 -11.85 -12.04
N LEU A 283 3.90 -10.59 -12.21
CA LEU A 283 5.27 -10.13 -12.00
C LEU A 283 5.74 -10.36 -10.56
N LEU A 284 4.92 -10.00 -9.56
CA LEU A 284 5.23 -10.20 -8.14
C LEU A 284 5.24 -11.68 -7.72
N THR A 285 4.60 -12.56 -8.49
CA THR A 285 4.52 -13.99 -8.21
C THR A 285 5.69 -14.76 -8.80
N PHE A 286 6.04 -14.47 -10.04
CA PHE A 286 7.01 -15.27 -10.81
C PHE A 286 8.41 -14.63 -10.88
N LEU A 287 8.52 -13.33 -10.64
CA LEU A 287 9.81 -12.65 -10.57
C LEU A 287 10.18 -12.36 -9.11
N PRO A 288 11.46 -12.44 -8.73
CA PRO A 288 11.93 -12.09 -7.39
C PRO A 288 11.96 -10.56 -7.21
N LEU A 289 10.85 -9.89 -7.56
CA LEU A 289 10.72 -8.45 -7.45
C LEU A 289 10.39 -8.08 -6.01
N LYS A 290 11.18 -7.17 -5.47
CA LYS A 290 10.90 -6.57 -4.17
C LYS A 290 9.88 -5.43 -4.33
N SER A 291 9.09 -5.16 -3.28
CA SER A 291 8.04 -4.13 -3.32
C SER A 291 8.57 -2.74 -3.71
N TYR A 292 9.82 -2.41 -3.36
CA TYR A 292 10.42 -1.16 -3.77
C TYR A 292 10.62 -1.05 -5.29
N ALA A 293 10.88 -2.16 -5.98
CA ALA A 293 11.00 -2.16 -7.44
C ALA A 293 9.65 -1.89 -8.09
N VAL A 294 8.58 -2.47 -7.56
CA VAL A 294 7.21 -2.20 -8.02
C VAL A 294 6.84 -0.74 -7.79
N PHE A 295 7.16 -0.19 -6.61
CA PHE A 295 6.94 1.22 -6.30
C PHE A 295 7.66 2.13 -7.31
N LYS A 296 8.95 1.89 -7.55
CA LYS A 296 9.74 2.67 -8.51
C LYS A 296 9.20 2.58 -9.94
N VAL A 297 8.86 1.38 -10.40
CA VAL A 297 8.29 1.17 -11.74
C VAL A 297 6.91 1.83 -11.82
N GLY A 298 6.06 1.66 -10.79
CA GLY A 298 4.73 2.25 -10.74
C GLY A 298 4.76 3.77 -10.85
N THR A 299 5.66 4.39 -10.11
CA THR A 299 5.88 5.84 -10.18
C THR A 299 6.33 6.28 -11.56
N LEU A 300 7.33 5.59 -12.16
CA LEU A 300 7.81 5.92 -13.50
C LEU A 300 6.73 5.75 -14.57
N VAL A 301 5.90 4.70 -14.47
CA VAL A 301 4.78 4.47 -15.40
C VAL A 301 3.69 5.54 -15.22
N GLY A 302 3.38 5.91 -13.97
CA GLY A 302 2.44 6.99 -13.67
C GLY A 302 2.89 8.32 -14.30
N ILE A 303 4.15 8.68 -14.06
CA ILE A 303 4.78 9.87 -14.62
C ILE A 303 4.77 9.84 -16.15
N ALA A 304 5.18 8.74 -16.75
CA ALA A 304 5.18 8.58 -18.21
C ALA A 304 3.77 8.74 -18.80
N GLY A 305 2.73 8.23 -18.11
CA GLY A 305 1.34 8.42 -18.49
C GLY A 305 0.93 9.89 -18.53
N PHE A 306 1.28 10.63 -17.48
CA PHE A 306 0.98 12.07 -17.39
C PHE A 306 1.76 12.89 -18.43
N VAL A 307 3.06 12.62 -18.61
CA VAL A 307 3.90 13.33 -19.59
C VAL A 307 3.46 13.03 -21.03
N ALA A 308 3.07 11.79 -21.31
CA ALA A 308 2.58 11.40 -22.62
C ALA A 308 1.16 11.93 -22.93
N ALA A 309 0.40 12.27 -21.91
CA ALA A 309 -0.99 12.70 -22.03
C ALA A 309 -1.22 13.82 -23.08
N PRO A 310 -0.49 14.96 -23.08
CA PRO A 310 -0.67 16.00 -24.07
C PRO A 310 -0.21 15.58 -25.48
N LEU A 311 0.84 14.78 -25.59
CA LEU A 311 1.34 14.29 -26.87
C LEU A 311 0.32 13.33 -27.50
N LEU A 312 -0.33 12.50 -26.72
CA LEU A 312 -1.38 11.59 -27.15
C LEU A 312 -2.67 12.34 -27.51
N GLY A 313 -2.98 13.44 -26.83
CA GLY A 313 -4.08 14.33 -27.18
C GLY A 313 -3.95 14.94 -28.58
N LEU A 314 -2.73 15.18 -29.05
CA LEU A 314 -2.46 15.65 -30.40
C LEU A 314 -2.72 14.59 -31.49
N ILE A 315 -2.57 13.32 -31.15
CA ILE A 315 -2.71 12.18 -32.08
C ILE A 315 -4.09 11.55 -31.98
N ASN A 316 -4.67 11.54 -30.78
CA ASN A 316 -5.94 10.90 -30.48
C ASN A 316 -6.94 11.92 -29.91
N THR A 317 -7.84 12.39 -30.76
CA THR A 317 -8.88 13.37 -30.40
C THR A 317 -9.89 12.85 -29.37
N GLN A 318 -9.91 11.55 -29.09
CA GLN A 318 -10.86 10.94 -28.16
C GLN A 318 -10.33 10.75 -26.73
N GLY A 319 -9.04 11.01 -26.47
CA GLY A 319 -8.46 10.93 -25.11
C GLY A 319 -8.39 9.54 -24.48
N ILE A 320 -8.86 8.47 -25.18
CA ILE A 320 -8.93 7.12 -24.64
C ILE A 320 -7.53 6.56 -24.29
N ALA A 321 -6.58 6.74 -25.22
CA ALA A 321 -5.21 6.26 -25.01
C ALA A 321 -4.56 6.95 -23.80
N GLN A 322 -4.77 8.25 -23.65
CA GLN A 322 -4.34 9.03 -22.49
C GLN A 322 -4.92 8.45 -21.19
N SER A 323 -6.23 8.23 -21.16
CA SER A 323 -6.94 7.69 -20.00
C SER A 323 -6.44 6.31 -19.60
N ILE A 324 -6.16 5.43 -20.58
CA ILE A 324 -5.60 4.09 -20.34
C ILE A 324 -4.22 4.19 -19.69
N ILE A 325 -3.32 5.02 -20.19
CA ILE A 325 -1.96 5.14 -19.65
C ILE A 325 -2.00 5.70 -18.22
N ILE A 326 -2.86 6.69 -17.97
CA ILE A 326 -3.08 7.23 -16.63
C ILE A 326 -3.62 6.13 -15.69
N ALA A 327 -4.59 5.32 -16.14
CA ALA A 327 -5.13 4.22 -15.36
C ALA A 327 -4.06 3.16 -15.01
N ILE A 328 -3.16 2.85 -15.94
CA ILE A 328 -2.01 1.96 -15.70
C ILE A 328 -1.11 2.52 -14.60
N GLY A 329 -0.72 3.78 -14.73
CA GLY A 329 0.13 4.46 -13.74
C GLY A 329 -0.51 4.52 -12.37
N TYR A 330 -1.75 4.98 -12.31
CA TYR A 330 -2.52 5.05 -11.07
C TYR A 330 -2.64 3.69 -10.38
N THR A 331 -3.04 2.65 -11.12
CA THR A 331 -3.24 1.32 -10.56
C THR A 331 -1.94 0.75 -9.99
N THR A 332 -0.84 0.95 -10.72
CA THR A 332 0.48 0.49 -10.27
C THR A 332 0.90 1.21 -8.98
N PHE A 333 0.66 2.51 -8.91
CA PHE A 333 0.97 3.31 -7.73
C PHE A 333 0.07 2.95 -6.53
N ASP A 334 -1.23 2.76 -6.76
CA ASP A 334 -2.17 2.38 -5.71
C ASP A 334 -1.77 1.03 -5.08
N ILE A 335 -1.48 0.01 -5.88
CA ILE A 335 -0.97 -1.28 -5.40
C ILE A 335 0.34 -1.12 -4.64
N ALA A 336 1.26 -0.32 -5.17
CA ALA A 336 2.56 -0.07 -4.55
C ALA A 336 2.43 0.65 -3.20
N THR A 337 1.52 1.63 -3.06
CA THR A 337 1.30 2.32 -1.78
C THR A 337 0.71 1.40 -0.72
N TRP A 338 -0.20 0.49 -1.09
CA TRP A 338 -0.73 -0.51 -0.18
C TRP A 338 0.35 -1.50 0.29
N ALA A 339 1.17 -2.00 -0.63
CA ALA A 339 2.29 -2.87 -0.31
C ALA A 339 3.29 -2.18 0.62
N LEU A 340 3.69 -0.94 0.29
CA LEU A 340 4.60 -0.13 1.08
C LEU A 340 4.08 0.11 2.50
N MET A 341 2.83 0.57 2.64
CA MET A 341 2.26 0.83 3.96
C MET A 341 2.18 -0.45 4.80
N ALA A 342 1.79 -1.59 4.20
CA ALA A 342 1.74 -2.87 4.90
C ALA A 342 3.15 -3.32 5.36
N GLU A 343 4.17 -3.19 4.52
CA GLU A 343 5.55 -3.52 4.85
C GLU A 343 6.12 -2.61 5.92
N LEU A 344 5.85 -1.30 5.85
CA LEU A 344 6.27 -0.35 6.88
C LEU A 344 5.60 -0.65 8.24
N VAL A 345 4.32 -1.05 8.26
CA VAL A 345 3.66 -1.48 9.50
C VAL A 345 4.41 -2.65 10.14
N VAL A 346 4.80 -3.65 9.35
CA VAL A 346 5.54 -4.83 9.84
C VAL A 346 6.94 -4.43 10.27
N ALA A 347 7.69 -3.73 9.44
CA ALA A 347 9.09 -3.38 9.68
C ALA A 347 9.27 -2.44 10.88
N THR A 348 8.38 -1.46 11.06
CA THR A 348 8.44 -0.51 12.19
C THR A 348 7.70 -1.01 13.42
N ARG A 349 7.01 -2.16 13.32
CA ARG A 349 6.11 -2.67 14.39
C ARG A 349 5.10 -1.62 14.87
N SER A 350 4.70 -0.73 13.96
CA SER A 350 3.76 0.36 14.26
C SER A 350 2.31 -0.14 14.18
N GLN A 351 1.41 0.61 14.82
CA GLN A 351 -0.02 0.33 14.70
C GLN A 351 -0.49 0.60 13.27
N PRO A 352 -1.22 -0.34 12.61
CA PRO A 352 -1.75 -0.15 11.25
C PRO A 352 -2.57 1.13 11.11
N ALA A 353 -3.42 1.44 12.09
CA ALA A 353 -4.25 2.63 12.09
C ALA A 353 -3.46 3.94 11.99
N ARG A 354 -2.23 3.96 12.51
CA ARG A 354 -1.36 5.14 12.45
C ARG A 354 -0.76 5.34 11.06
N LEU A 355 -0.14 4.30 10.49
CA LEU A 355 0.56 4.39 9.20
C LEU A 355 -0.42 4.40 8.02
N ILE A 356 -1.34 3.45 7.98
CA ILE A 356 -2.33 3.35 6.91
C ILE A 356 -3.30 4.53 6.98
N GLY A 357 -3.73 4.90 8.20
CA GLY A 357 -4.61 6.04 8.41
C GLY A 357 -4.01 7.34 7.90
N SER A 358 -2.74 7.66 8.22
CA SER A 358 -2.10 8.88 7.75
C SER A 358 -1.87 8.89 6.24
N GLY A 359 -1.40 7.77 5.66
CA GLY A 359 -1.13 7.68 4.23
C GLY A 359 -2.41 7.76 3.39
N ARG A 360 -3.43 6.98 3.73
CA ARG A 360 -4.71 6.99 3.00
C ARG A 360 -5.51 8.28 3.21
N PHE A 361 -5.47 8.87 4.42
CA PHE A 361 -6.03 10.21 4.65
C PHE A 361 -5.42 11.25 3.72
N THR A 362 -4.08 11.25 3.61
CA THR A 362 -3.38 12.23 2.76
C THR A 362 -3.79 12.09 1.29
N ILE A 363 -3.90 10.86 0.77
CA ILE A 363 -4.36 10.61 -0.60
C ILE A 363 -5.79 11.12 -0.79
N HIS A 364 -6.74 10.72 0.07
CA HIS A 364 -8.15 11.12 -0.07
C HIS A 364 -8.38 12.63 0.10
N ALA A 365 -7.68 13.26 1.04
CA ALA A 365 -7.79 14.70 1.25
C ALA A 365 -7.25 15.49 0.05
N ALA A 366 -6.13 15.06 -0.50
CA ALA A 366 -5.53 15.67 -1.67
C ALA A 366 -6.38 15.45 -2.94
N GLU A 367 -6.94 14.27 -3.12
CA GLU A 367 -7.85 13.95 -4.21
C GLU A 367 -9.12 14.83 -4.15
N ALA A 368 -9.79 14.88 -3.01
CA ALA A 368 -10.95 15.74 -2.82
C ALA A 368 -10.62 17.22 -3.05
N LEU A 369 -9.48 17.68 -2.55
CA LEU A 369 -9.01 19.06 -2.75
C LEU A 369 -8.77 19.34 -4.24
N SER A 370 -8.15 18.43 -4.97
CA SER A 370 -7.90 18.58 -6.41
C SER A 370 -9.19 18.68 -7.21
N ILE A 371 -10.16 17.80 -6.91
CA ILE A 371 -11.47 17.84 -7.55
C ILE A 371 -12.17 19.18 -7.32
N VAL A 372 -12.16 19.67 -6.08
CA VAL A 372 -12.74 20.98 -5.73
C VAL A 372 -12.02 22.12 -6.45
N ALA A 373 -10.68 22.11 -6.44
CA ALA A 373 -9.87 23.15 -7.08
C ALA A 373 -10.09 23.20 -8.59
N CYS A 374 -10.10 22.05 -9.28
CA CYS A 374 -10.36 21.98 -10.72
C CYS A 374 -11.75 22.51 -11.08
N ASN A 375 -12.78 22.16 -10.29
CA ASN A 375 -14.12 22.70 -10.51
C ASN A 375 -14.20 24.20 -10.27
N ALA A 376 -13.57 24.69 -9.22
CA ALA A 376 -13.52 26.14 -8.94
C ALA A 376 -12.82 26.90 -10.07
N LEU A 377 -11.70 26.37 -10.57
CA LEU A 377 -10.97 26.95 -11.71
C LEU A 377 -11.82 26.96 -12.99
N ALA A 378 -12.52 25.86 -13.28
CA ALA A 378 -13.38 25.75 -14.46
C ALA A 378 -14.58 26.73 -14.44
N ALA A 379 -14.98 27.21 -13.26
CA ALA A 379 -16.05 28.19 -13.12
C ALA A 379 -15.65 29.63 -13.48
N PHE A 380 -14.34 29.92 -13.60
CA PHE A 380 -13.88 31.27 -13.96
C PHE A 380 -13.79 31.45 -15.49
N PRO A 381 -14.44 32.46 -16.06
CA PRO A 381 -14.35 32.77 -17.51
C PRO A 381 -12.90 33.05 -17.91
N GLY A 382 -12.40 32.35 -18.92
CA GLY A 382 -11.04 32.53 -19.43
C GLY A 382 -9.97 31.65 -18.80
N THR A 383 -10.30 30.80 -17.85
CA THR A 383 -9.43 29.71 -17.45
C THR A 383 -9.46 28.64 -18.54
N SER A 384 -8.42 28.64 -19.34
CA SER A 384 -8.27 27.69 -20.44
C SER A 384 -7.95 26.28 -19.91
N ASP A 385 -8.22 25.26 -20.75
CA ASP A 385 -7.72 23.89 -20.54
C ASP A 385 -6.22 23.85 -20.24
N ALA A 386 -5.47 24.89 -20.67
CA ALA A 386 -4.06 25.09 -20.36
C ALA A 386 -3.77 25.26 -18.86
N LEU A 387 -4.61 25.96 -18.09
CA LEU A 387 -4.42 26.13 -16.64
C LEU A 387 -4.67 24.83 -15.88
N ASN A 388 -5.72 24.10 -16.26
CA ASN A 388 -6.01 22.78 -15.71
C ASN A 388 -4.88 21.80 -16.02
N SER A 389 -4.38 21.79 -17.25
CA SER A 389 -3.26 20.96 -17.66
C SER A 389 -1.98 21.34 -16.91
N THR A 390 -1.70 22.64 -16.74
CA THR A 390 -0.53 23.13 -15.99
C THR A 390 -0.57 22.68 -14.53
N PHE A 391 -1.74 22.68 -13.89
CA PHE A 391 -1.89 22.18 -12.53
C PHE A 391 -1.56 20.68 -12.44
N GLY A 392 -2.15 19.85 -13.31
CA GLY A 392 -1.86 18.41 -13.37
C GLY A 392 -0.38 18.13 -13.62
N TYR A 393 0.25 18.81 -14.57
CA TYR A 393 1.69 18.65 -14.85
C TYR A 393 2.55 19.17 -13.71
N GLY A 394 2.18 20.26 -13.06
CA GLY A 394 2.88 20.79 -11.90
C GLY A 394 2.92 19.77 -10.76
N CYS A 395 1.81 19.10 -10.49
CA CYS A 395 1.76 18.03 -9.49
C CYS A 395 2.66 16.85 -9.85
N VAL A 396 2.65 16.40 -11.11
CA VAL A 396 3.49 15.31 -11.60
C VAL A 396 4.97 15.66 -11.53
N ILE A 397 5.36 16.87 -11.94
CA ILE A 397 6.75 17.32 -11.86
C ILE A 397 7.22 17.37 -10.41
N ALA A 398 6.38 17.90 -9.50
CA ALA A 398 6.70 17.94 -8.08
C ALA A 398 6.83 16.53 -7.48
N GLU A 399 5.99 15.59 -7.88
CA GLU A 399 6.09 14.18 -7.50
C GLU A 399 7.40 13.56 -8.02
N MET A 400 7.77 13.82 -9.28
CA MET A 400 9.06 13.39 -9.84
C MET A 400 10.25 13.90 -9.05
N LEU A 401 10.26 15.19 -8.69
CA LEU A 401 11.35 15.80 -7.93
C LEU A 401 11.49 15.18 -6.54
N LEU A 402 10.38 14.91 -5.87
CA LEU A 402 10.39 14.27 -4.56
C LEU A 402 10.84 12.81 -4.60
N LEU A 403 10.49 12.08 -5.65
CA LEU A 403 10.90 10.69 -5.83
C LEU A 403 12.36 10.57 -6.32
N ALA A 404 12.87 11.57 -7.04
CA ALA A 404 14.29 11.66 -7.41
C ALA A 404 15.19 11.79 -6.16
N ASP A 405 14.70 12.33 -5.06
CA ASP A 405 15.44 12.41 -3.78
C ASP A 405 15.65 11.06 -3.08
N ASN A 406 15.24 9.96 -3.70
CA ASN A 406 15.48 8.57 -3.25
C ASN A 406 15.09 8.25 -1.79
N SER A 407 14.54 9.21 -1.03
CA SER A 407 14.24 9.01 0.40
C SER A 407 13.21 7.90 0.64
N ALA A 408 12.14 7.86 -0.14
CA ALA A 408 11.13 6.79 -0.07
C ALA A 408 11.70 5.43 -0.48
N LEU A 409 12.57 5.40 -1.48
CA LEU A 409 13.25 4.19 -1.94
C LEU A 409 14.21 3.65 -0.88
N TRP A 410 14.99 4.52 -0.24
CA TRP A 410 15.87 4.14 0.85
C TRP A 410 15.12 3.58 2.06
N LEU A 411 13.94 4.10 2.35
CA LEU A 411 13.08 3.59 3.42
C LEU A 411 12.63 2.15 3.14
N LEU A 412 12.25 1.85 1.90
CA LEU A 412 11.88 0.50 1.49
C LEU A 412 13.05 -0.48 1.54
N ILE A 413 14.24 -0.05 1.09
CA ILE A 413 15.45 -0.86 1.15
C ILE A 413 15.83 -1.14 2.61
N ARG A 414 15.71 -0.15 3.49
CA ARG A 414 15.96 -0.31 4.93
C ARG A 414 14.93 -1.25 5.57
N ALA A 415 13.64 -1.08 5.26
CA ALA A 415 12.59 -1.95 5.76
C ALA A 415 12.81 -3.41 5.34
N ASP A 416 13.17 -3.66 4.09
CA ASP A 416 13.45 -4.99 3.56
C ASP A 416 14.69 -5.62 4.22
N ASN A 417 15.75 -4.87 4.44
CA ASN A 417 16.95 -5.34 5.13
C ASN A 417 16.66 -5.69 6.60
N GLN A 418 15.80 -4.93 7.28
CA GLN A 418 15.37 -5.24 8.65
C GLN A 418 14.55 -6.53 8.70
N LEU A 419 13.62 -6.72 7.76
CA LEU A 419 12.82 -7.95 7.66
C LEU A 419 13.69 -9.17 7.34
N GLY A 420 14.69 -9.02 6.48
CA GLY A 420 15.67 -10.07 6.18
C GLY A 420 16.52 -10.45 7.39
N SER A 421 16.96 -9.50 8.19
CA SER A 421 17.73 -9.75 9.43
C SER A 421 16.90 -10.48 10.48
N SER A 422 15.63 -10.10 10.66
CA SER A 422 14.74 -10.75 11.63
C SER A 422 14.37 -12.19 11.25
N ALA A 423 14.34 -12.51 9.95
CA ALA A 423 14.07 -13.87 9.48
C ALA A 423 15.26 -14.83 9.72
N VAL A 424 16.47 -14.31 9.73
CA VAL A 424 17.69 -15.08 10.02
C VAL A 424 17.81 -15.40 11.50
N GLU A 425 17.35 -14.50 12.40
CA GLU A 425 17.36 -14.74 13.84
C GLU A 425 16.40 -15.85 14.30
N THR A 426 15.37 -16.20 13.53
CA THR A 426 14.36 -17.21 13.91
C THR A 426 14.65 -18.63 13.42
N THR A 427 15.66 -18.85 12.60
CA THR A 427 15.92 -20.18 11.98
C THR A 427 17.21 -20.87 12.43
N GLY A 428 18.03 -20.25 13.27
CA GLY A 428 19.23 -20.87 13.82
C GLY A 428 19.00 -21.43 15.24
N PRO A 429 19.46 -22.65 15.57
CA PRO A 429 19.49 -23.09 16.97
C PRO A 429 20.38 -22.14 17.75
N SER A 430 19.83 -21.55 18.82
CA SER A 430 20.55 -20.68 19.76
C SER A 430 21.68 -21.48 20.43
N ARG A 431 22.89 -21.39 19.92
CA ARG A 431 24.06 -21.86 20.68
C ARG A 431 24.27 -20.90 21.86
N PRO A 432 24.62 -21.41 23.04
CA PRO A 432 24.91 -20.58 24.21
C PRO A 432 26.03 -19.58 23.93
N ASP A 433 25.89 -18.37 24.43
CA ASP A 433 26.85 -17.25 24.19
C ASP A 433 28.30 -17.59 24.57
N THR A 434 28.49 -18.55 25.44
CA THR A 434 29.81 -19.03 25.88
C THR A 434 30.57 -19.80 24.76
N GLU A 435 29.88 -20.55 23.91
CA GLU A 435 30.51 -21.28 22.82
C GLU A 435 30.88 -20.39 21.62
N ARG A 436 30.12 -19.31 21.39
CA ARG A 436 30.44 -18.34 20.34
C ARG A 436 31.70 -17.52 20.64
N GLY A 437 31.89 -17.17 21.91
CA GLY A 437 33.09 -16.44 22.35
C GLY A 437 34.37 -17.24 22.12
N SER A 438 34.37 -18.57 22.37
CA SER A 438 35.53 -19.43 22.13
C SER A 438 35.85 -19.55 20.64
N THR A 439 34.86 -19.79 19.80
CA THR A 439 35.03 -19.92 18.34
C THR A 439 35.58 -18.64 17.70
N ILE A 440 35.11 -17.46 18.12
CA ILE A 440 35.62 -16.18 17.61
C ILE A 440 37.08 -15.97 18.03
N SER A 441 37.45 -16.30 19.27
CA SER A 441 38.82 -16.17 19.76
C SER A 441 39.78 -17.16 19.06
N GLU A 442 39.33 -18.38 18.83
CA GLU A 442 40.09 -19.40 18.10
C GLU A 442 40.29 -18.98 16.63
N THR A 443 39.25 -18.51 15.96
CA THR A 443 39.33 -18.01 14.59
C THR A 443 40.25 -16.79 14.50
N ALA A 444 40.14 -15.85 15.43
CA ALA A 444 41.02 -14.68 15.46
C ALA A 444 42.50 -15.05 15.60
N SER A 445 42.82 -16.04 16.43
CA SER A 445 44.18 -16.55 16.61
C SER A 445 44.66 -17.33 15.40
N ALA A 446 43.83 -18.18 14.81
CA ALA A 446 44.19 -19.04 13.67
C ALA A 446 44.48 -18.23 12.39
N TYR A 447 43.78 -17.14 12.17
CA TYR A 447 43.94 -16.30 10.97
C TYR A 447 44.72 -15.01 11.22
N GLY A 448 45.33 -14.83 12.41
CA GLY A 448 46.19 -13.69 12.73
C GLY A 448 45.42 -12.34 12.63
N LEU A 449 44.22 -12.30 13.16
CA LEU A 449 43.43 -11.07 13.17
C LEU A 449 44.01 -10.08 14.20
N THR A 450 44.02 -8.81 13.85
CA THR A 450 44.33 -7.74 14.82
C THR A 450 43.18 -7.59 15.82
N GLU A 451 43.45 -6.97 16.96
CA GLU A 451 42.44 -6.70 17.99
C GLU A 451 41.20 -6.01 17.39
N ARG A 452 41.42 -5.03 16.52
CA ARG A 452 40.34 -4.30 15.84
C ARG A 452 39.57 -5.13 14.82
N GLU A 453 40.25 -6.02 14.09
CA GLU A 453 39.58 -6.97 13.18
C GLU A 453 38.78 -8.03 13.96
N SER A 454 39.25 -8.42 15.15
CA SER A 454 38.53 -9.33 16.03
C SER A 454 37.27 -8.71 16.64
N GLU A 455 37.33 -7.42 17.03
CA GLU A 455 36.15 -6.66 17.45
C GLU A 455 35.12 -6.54 16.31
N VAL A 456 35.57 -6.24 15.09
CA VAL A 456 34.71 -6.20 13.91
C VAL A 456 34.10 -7.57 13.64
N LEU A 457 34.89 -8.66 13.72
CA LEU A 457 34.41 -10.03 13.56
C LEU A 457 33.33 -10.37 14.58
N ALA A 458 33.56 -10.07 15.85
CA ALA A 458 32.63 -10.33 16.94
C ALA A 458 31.27 -9.62 16.72
N LEU A 459 31.31 -8.36 16.34
CA LEU A 459 30.10 -7.58 16.09
C LEU A 459 29.36 -8.04 14.82
N LEU A 460 30.09 -8.44 13.76
CA LEU A 460 29.49 -8.99 12.55
C LEU A 460 28.89 -10.39 12.80
N ALA A 461 29.55 -11.22 13.60
CA ALA A 461 29.08 -12.54 14.03
C ALA A 461 27.84 -12.43 14.95
N ALA A 462 27.78 -11.37 15.77
CA ALA A 462 26.61 -11.04 16.58
C ALA A 462 25.40 -10.50 15.76
N GLY A 463 25.53 -10.42 14.43
CA GLY A 463 24.42 -9.99 13.58
C GLY A 463 24.36 -8.48 13.31
N HIS A 464 25.24 -7.66 13.87
CA HIS A 464 25.18 -6.21 13.72
C HIS A 464 25.43 -5.73 12.29
N GLY A 465 24.63 -4.76 11.81
CA GLY A 465 24.83 -4.10 10.52
C GLY A 465 26.02 -3.14 10.53
N ARG A 466 26.58 -2.79 9.36
CA ARG A 466 27.77 -1.94 9.22
C ARG A 466 27.66 -0.62 9.99
N ALA A 467 26.56 0.10 9.89
CA ALA A 467 26.34 1.35 10.59
C ALA A 467 26.47 1.19 12.12
N ARG A 468 25.88 0.12 12.67
CA ARG A 468 25.93 -0.17 14.11
C ARG A 468 27.33 -0.63 14.57
N VAL A 469 28.03 -1.40 13.75
CA VAL A 469 29.45 -1.77 14.03
C VAL A 469 30.32 -0.53 14.03
N ALA A 470 30.18 0.38 13.05
CA ALA A 470 30.93 1.63 13.00
C ALA A 470 30.65 2.50 14.23
N GLN A 471 29.39 2.62 14.63
CA GLN A 471 28.98 3.37 15.82
C GLN A 471 29.52 2.74 17.12
N ALA A 472 29.41 1.41 17.26
CA ALA A 472 29.92 0.69 18.44
C ALA A 472 31.43 0.81 18.59
N LEU A 473 32.16 0.88 17.47
CA LEU A 473 33.61 1.00 17.46
C LEU A 473 34.10 2.46 17.40
N GLY A 474 33.20 3.44 17.32
CA GLY A 474 33.54 4.87 17.28
C GLY A 474 34.31 5.28 16.02
N ILE A 475 34.09 4.62 14.88
CA ILE A 475 34.77 4.87 13.60
C ILE A 475 33.78 5.20 12.47
N SER A 476 34.28 5.81 11.38
CA SER A 476 33.45 6.07 10.20
C SER A 476 33.10 4.75 9.46
N GLU A 477 31.98 4.72 8.73
CA GLU A 477 31.60 3.56 7.89
C GLU A 477 32.66 3.25 6.81
N ASN A 478 33.36 4.27 6.32
CA ASN A 478 34.45 4.09 5.36
C ASN A 478 35.65 3.39 6.00
N THR A 479 36.01 3.78 7.21
CA THR A 479 37.08 3.13 8.00
C THR A 479 36.71 1.68 8.31
N LEU A 480 35.46 1.45 8.72
CA LEU A 480 34.93 0.10 8.94
C LEU A 480 34.99 -0.74 7.64
N GLY A 481 34.66 -0.15 6.50
CA GLY A 481 34.76 -0.81 5.19
C GLY A 481 36.16 -1.37 4.93
N THR A 482 37.21 -0.61 5.29
CA THR A 482 38.60 -1.06 5.17
C THR A 482 38.90 -2.24 6.11
N HIS A 483 38.45 -2.19 7.34
CA HIS A 483 38.62 -3.31 8.29
C HIS A 483 37.88 -4.57 7.83
N ILE A 484 36.65 -4.45 7.33
CA ILE A 484 35.88 -5.58 6.78
C ILE A 484 36.60 -6.18 5.57
N GLN A 485 37.15 -5.38 4.67
CA GLN A 485 37.92 -5.86 3.51
C GLN A 485 39.16 -6.64 3.94
N GLN A 486 39.90 -6.15 4.94
CA GLN A 486 41.07 -6.83 5.46
C GLN A 486 40.71 -8.13 6.17
N LEU A 487 39.64 -8.13 6.98
CA LEU A 487 39.07 -9.29 7.65
C LEU A 487 38.69 -10.37 6.63
N TYR A 488 37.93 -10.03 5.58
CA TYR A 488 37.49 -10.96 4.53
C TYR A 488 38.68 -11.57 3.79
N ARG A 489 39.67 -10.76 3.48
CA ARG A 489 40.90 -11.23 2.83
C ARG A 489 41.67 -12.22 3.71
N LYS A 490 41.79 -11.98 5.02
CA LYS A 490 42.50 -12.88 5.93
C LYS A 490 41.75 -14.19 6.13
N LEU A 491 40.43 -14.15 6.20
CA LEU A 491 39.59 -15.33 6.34
C LEU A 491 39.33 -16.07 5.05
N GLY A 492 39.69 -15.49 3.90
CA GLY A 492 39.46 -16.10 2.57
C GLY A 492 37.98 -16.18 2.21
N VAL A 493 37.18 -15.19 2.64
CA VAL A 493 35.72 -15.08 2.37
C VAL A 493 35.43 -13.81 1.57
N HIS A 494 34.35 -13.83 0.79
CA HIS A 494 33.99 -12.70 -0.10
C HIS A 494 32.65 -12.07 0.29
N SER A 495 31.90 -12.70 1.21
CA SER A 495 30.60 -12.22 1.65
C SER A 495 30.42 -12.42 3.16
N ARG A 496 29.46 -11.68 3.72
CA ARG A 496 29.06 -11.85 5.11
C ARG A 496 28.48 -13.25 5.36
N GLN A 497 27.81 -13.81 4.38
CA GLN A 497 27.24 -15.16 4.51
C GLN A 497 28.33 -16.20 4.61
N GLU A 498 29.34 -16.15 3.75
CA GLU A 498 30.51 -17.03 3.81
C GLU A 498 31.28 -16.87 5.14
N LEU A 499 31.35 -15.65 5.69
CA LEU A 499 31.93 -15.40 7.00
C LEU A 499 31.16 -16.15 8.11
N LEU A 500 29.83 -16.06 8.11
CA LEU A 500 28.99 -16.72 9.11
C LEU A 500 29.03 -18.24 8.94
N ASP A 501 29.04 -18.75 7.72
CA ASP A 501 29.14 -20.17 7.42
C ASP A 501 30.48 -20.73 7.94
N LYS A 502 31.56 -20.02 7.72
CA LYS A 502 32.91 -20.38 8.20
C LYS A 502 33.06 -20.36 9.73
N LEU A 503 32.29 -19.53 10.44
CA LEU A 503 32.25 -19.50 11.89
C LEU A 503 31.37 -20.61 12.50
N ASN A 504 30.55 -21.25 11.66
CA ASN A 504 29.67 -22.34 12.06
C ASN A 504 30.24 -23.73 11.69
N GLU A 505 31.33 -23.78 10.92
CA GLU A 505 32.14 -24.98 10.65
C GLU A 505 33.06 -25.29 11.84
#